data_16c78ff843941f5458d29d30ef1587f1
#
_entry.id   16c78ff843941f5458d29d30ef1587f1
#
_cell.length_a   1.000
_cell.length_b   1.000
_cell.length_c   1.000
_cell.angle_alpha   90.00
_cell.angle_beta   90.00
_cell.angle_gamma   90.00
#
_symmetry.space_group_name_H-M   'P 1'
#
loop_
_entity.id
_entity.type
_entity.pdbx_description
1 polymer ?
#
loop_
_entity_poly.entity_id
_entity_poly.type
_entity_poly.pdbx_seq_one_letter_code
_entity_poly.pdbx_strand_id
1 'polypeptide(L)'
;AGGLGWTDIGDSTSHQRIIRGYAREFYRRIGYHYGVASPQFYFEPKVALATFQGFLDEAGLKADKDIWYQWRIVSAQKEGNDVQSIVVEDATNPKVTPQRTVRARVFIDCSYEGDLMARAGISYTVGREGADKYGEPDNGAQCLNKHQFVDGVDPYVVEGDPTSGLLWGIMSDPMPEKGQGDNHIQAYNYRITLSKENFRPISAKVPDNYDPSKYELLFRWMNKKGWSSYGDFIKWTFMKGGSGPNTWNALKTDNNNNGAFSTDMIGYSWDYPEATY
;
A
#
# COMPACT_ATOMS: atom_id res chain seq x y z
N ALA A 1 -0.86 4.22 -6.74
CA ALA A 1 -0.47 2.81 -6.84
C ALA A 1 0.99 2.71 -7.24
N GLY A 2 1.85 2.24 -6.35
CA GLY A 2 3.29 2.24 -6.57
C GLY A 2 3.89 0.92 -7.07
N GLY A 3 3.28 -0.22 -6.81
CA GLY A 3 3.78 -1.54 -7.20
C GLY A 3 3.01 -2.18 -8.34
N LEU A 4 3.37 -3.40 -8.69
CA LEU A 4 2.58 -4.19 -9.64
C LEU A 4 1.20 -4.49 -9.04
N GLY A 5 0.15 -4.31 -9.84
CA GLY A 5 -1.20 -4.68 -9.45
C GLY A 5 -1.32 -6.19 -9.32
N TRP A 6 -2.01 -6.62 -8.28
CA TRP A 6 -2.37 -8.01 -8.02
C TRP A 6 -3.70 -8.05 -7.29
N THR A 7 -4.48 -9.10 -7.44
CA THR A 7 -5.65 -9.33 -6.61
C THR A 7 -5.40 -10.51 -5.67
N ASP A 8 -5.95 -10.46 -4.47
CA ASP A 8 -5.86 -11.56 -3.49
C ASP A 8 -6.58 -12.85 -3.96
N ILE A 9 -7.44 -12.71 -4.95
CA ILE A 9 -8.13 -13.83 -5.60
C ILE A 9 -7.17 -14.65 -6.47
N GLY A 10 -6.02 -14.07 -6.84
CA GLY A 10 -5.01 -14.74 -7.68
C GLY A 10 -5.53 -15.11 -9.07
N ASP A 11 -4.95 -16.15 -9.66
CA ASP A 11 -5.26 -16.62 -11.01
C ASP A 11 -6.48 -17.57 -11.07
N SER A 12 -7.16 -17.79 -9.96
CA SER A 12 -8.32 -18.67 -9.92
C SER A 12 -9.49 -18.11 -10.74
N THR A 13 -9.76 -18.70 -11.88
CA THR A 13 -10.88 -18.28 -12.77
C THR A 13 -12.25 -18.39 -12.10
N SER A 14 -12.42 -19.31 -11.14
CA SER A 14 -13.66 -19.45 -10.39
C SER A 14 -13.91 -18.27 -9.45
N HIS A 15 -12.86 -17.81 -8.76
CA HIS A 15 -12.95 -16.69 -7.84
C HIS A 15 -13.05 -15.33 -8.56
N GLN A 16 -12.43 -15.18 -9.72
CA GLN A 16 -12.53 -13.95 -10.52
C GLN A 16 -13.97 -13.61 -10.94
N ARG A 17 -14.91 -14.58 -10.88
CA ARG A 17 -16.33 -14.37 -11.19
C ARG A 17 -17.04 -13.50 -10.16
N ILE A 18 -16.53 -13.37 -8.95
CA ILE A 18 -17.12 -12.49 -7.92
C ILE A 18 -16.84 -11.01 -8.19
N ILE A 19 -15.80 -10.68 -8.95
CA ILE A 19 -15.49 -9.32 -9.35
C ILE A 19 -16.49 -8.86 -10.41
N ARG A 20 -17.27 -7.81 -10.11
CA ARG A 20 -18.37 -7.31 -10.93
C ARG A 20 -18.30 -5.79 -11.10
N GLY A 21 -19.22 -5.25 -11.89
CA GLY A 21 -19.41 -3.82 -12.08
C GLY A 21 -18.15 -3.12 -12.61
N TYR A 22 -17.88 -1.92 -12.11
CA TYR A 22 -16.73 -1.12 -12.52
C TYR A 22 -15.39 -1.77 -12.19
N ALA A 23 -15.29 -2.56 -11.13
CA ALA A 23 -14.06 -3.30 -10.83
C ALA A 23 -13.74 -4.30 -11.95
N ARG A 24 -14.73 -5.05 -12.44
CA ARG A 24 -14.53 -5.96 -13.57
C ARG A 24 -14.20 -5.21 -14.86
N GLU A 25 -14.86 -4.09 -15.11
CA GLU A 25 -14.57 -3.23 -16.26
C GLU A 25 -13.15 -2.67 -16.23
N PHE A 26 -12.69 -2.25 -15.05
CA PHE A 26 -11.30 -1.83 -14.84
C PHE A 26 -10.32 -2.92 -15.30
N TYR A 27 -10.45 -4.14 -14.78
CA TYR A 27 -9.57 -5.24 -15.18
C TYR A 27 -9.70 -5.63 -16.64
N ARG A 28 -10.89 -5.48 -17.23
CA ARG A 28 -11.11 -5.70 -18.66
C ARG A 28 -10.36 -4.67 -19.52
N ARG A 29 -10.38 -3.41 -19.14
CA ARG A 29 -9.62 -2.33 -19.82
C ARG A 29 -8.12 -2.52 -19.68
N ILE A 30 -7.66 -2.97 -18.52
CA ILE A 30 -6.27 -3.41 -18.32
C ILE A 30 -5.92 -4.51 -19.32
N GLY A 31 -6.76 -5.53 -19.46
CA GLY A 31 -6.56 -6.59 -20.45
C GLY A 31 -6.42 -6.04 -21.86
N TYR A 32 -7.34 -5.18 -22.29
CA TYR A 32 -7.26 -4.57 -23.63
C TYR A 32 -6.00 -3.75 -23.83
N HIS A 33 -5.54 -3.03 -22.83
CA HIS A 33 -4.27 -2.32 -22.91
C HIS A 33 -3.10 -3.26 -23.26
N TYR A 34 -3.11 -4.46 -22.69
CA TYR A 34 -2.08 -5.48 -22.96
C TYR A 34 -2.41 -6.42 -24.15
N GLY A 35 -3.45 -6.13 -24.91
CA GLY A 35 -3.86 -6.96 -26.04
C GLY A 35 -4.52 -8.28 -25.67
N VAL A 36 -5.11 -8.36 -24.46
CA VAL A 36 -5.84 -9.54 -23.96
C VAL A 36 -7.33 -9.24 -23.95
N ALA A 37 -8.13 -10.13 -24.54
CA ALA A 37 -9.59 -9.95 -24.59
C ALA A 37 -10.33 -10.24 -23.26
N SER A 38 -9.62 -10.76 -22.27
CA SER A 38 -10.14 -11.07 -20.92
C SER A 38 -9.63 -10.10 -19.88
N PRO A 39 -10.27 -10.01 -18.69
CA PRO A 39 -9.75 -9.25 -17.58
C PRO A 39 -8.32 -9.66 -17.22
N GLN A 40 -7.44 -8.68 -17.01
CA GLN A 40 -6.06 -8.88 -16.60
C GLN A 40 -5.85 -8.31 -15.19
N PHE A 41 -5.39 -9.15 -14.29
CA PHE A 41 -5.25 -8.82 -12.87
C PHE A 41 -3.83 -8.41 -12.46
N TYR A 42 -2.87 -8.57 -13.38
CA TYR A 42 -1.50 -8.10 -13.22
C TYR A 42 -1.28 -6.90 -14.12
N PHE A 43 -0.78 -5.81 -13.58
CA PHE A 43 -0.63 -4.58 -14.36
C PHE A 43 0.38 -3.61 -13.76
N GLU A 44 0.90 -2.74 -14.58
CA GLU A 44 1.75 -1.63 -14.16
C GLU A 44 0.91 -0.48 -13.59
N PRO A 45 1.41 0.24 -12.57
CA PRO A 45 0.70 1.37 -11.97
C PRO A 45 0.27 2.45 -12.97
N LYS A 46 1.11 2.73 -13.98
CA LYS A 46 0.80 3.70 -15.03
C LYS A 46 -0.43 3.31 -15.86
N VAL A 47 -0.64 2.00 -16.07
CA VAL A 47 -1.80 1.48 -16.81
C VAL A 47 -3.07 1.60 -15.98
N ALA A 48 -2.97 1.32 -14.67
CA ALA A 48 -4.05 1.55 -13.74
C ALA A 48 -4.46 3.03 -13.71
N LEU A 49 -3.49 3.94 -13.60
CA LEU A 49 -3.74 5.38 -13.60
C LEU A 49 -4.46 5.82 -14.89
N ALA A 50 -3.96 5.42 -16.05
CA ALA A 50 -4.58 5.74 -17.33
C ALA A 50 -6.01 5.17 -17.45
N THR A 51 -6.25 3.98 -16.89
CA THR A 51 -7.58 3.37 -16.90
C THR A 51 -8.56 4.15 -16.00
N PHE A 52 -8.14 4.57 -14.81
CA PHE A 52 -8.97 5.43 -13.96
C PHE A 52 -9.24 6.79 -14.62
N GLN A 53 -8.23 7.40 -15.23
CA GLN A 53 -8.41 8.65 -15.94
C GLN A 53 -9.45 8.49 -17.06
N GLY A 54 -9.41 7.38 -17.81
CA GLY A 54 -10.41 7.07 -18.82
C GLY A 54 -11.84 7.01 -18.29
N PHE A 55 -12.08 6.47 -17.10
CA PHE A 55 -13.41 6.52 -16.47
C PHE A 55 -13.85 7.94 -16.13
N LEU A 56 -12.95 8.78 -15.65
CA LEU A 56 -13.26 10.18 -15.31
C LEU A 56 -13.57 10.98 -16.58
N ASP A 57 -12.80 10.76 -17.65
CA ASP A 57 -13.00 11.42 -18.94
C ASP A 57 -14.34 11.03 -19.57
N GLU A 58 -14.72 9.75 -19.52
CA GLU A 58 -16.01 9.25 -20.00
C GLU A 58 -17.19 9.80 -19.20
N ALA A 59 -16.99 10.04 -17.90
CA ALA A 59 -17.97 10.70 -17.05
C ALA A 59 -18.04 12.22 -17.31
N GLY A 60 -17.18 12.77 -18.16
CA GLY A 60 -17.11 14.19 -18.49
C GLY A 60 -16.52 15.06 -17.39
N LEU A 61 -15.87 14.47 -16.40
CA LEU A 61 -15.27 15.19 -15.27
C LEU A 61 -13.99 15.91 -15.68
N LYS A 62 -13.83 17.14 -15.23
CA LYS A 62 -12.72 18.02 -15.59
C LYS A 62 -11.84 18.31 -14.37
N ALA A 63 -10.52 18.25 -14.58
CA ALA A 63 -9.57 18.75 -13.62
C ALA A 63 -9.86 20.21 -13.26
N ASP A 64 -9.56 20.61 -12.04
CA ASP A 64 -9.74 21.94 -11.45
C ASP A 64 -11.19 22.43 -11.35
N LYS A 65 -12.12 21.77 -12.02
CA LYS A 65 -13.55 22.07 -11.93
C LYS A 65 -14.29 21.04 -11.09
N ASP A 66 -14.23 19.79 -11.50
CA ASP A 66 -14.97 18.67 -10.91
C ASP A 66 -14.05 17.78 -10.05
N ILE A 67 -12.74 17.81 -10.33
CA ILE A 67 -11.71 17.04 -9.63
C ILE A 67 -10.66 18.01 -9.10
N TRP A 68 -10.51 18.05 -7.80
CA TRP A 68 -9.54 18.91 -7.13
C TRP A 68 -8.41 18.06 -6.58
N TYR A 69 -7.28 18.06 -7.28
CA TYR A 69 -6.06 17.38 -6.84
C TYR A 69 -5.37 18.18 -5.74
N GLN A 70 -4.75 17.45 -4.79
CA GLN A 70 -4.00 18.03 -3.68
C GLN A 70 -4.85 18.88 -2.72
N TRP A 71 -6.14 18.59 -2.64
CA TRP A 71 -7.02 19.16 -1.64
C TRP A 71 -7.31 18.14 -0.55
N ARG A 72 -7.43 18.63 0.70
CA ARG A 72 -7.76 17.81 1.87
C ARG A 72 -8.94 18.38 2.63
N ILE A 73 -9.60 17.52 3.42
CA ILE A 73 -10.72 17.93 4.28
C ILE A 73 -10.16 18.54 5.56
N VAL A 74 -10.61 19.74 5.90
CA VAL A 74 -10.29 20.43 7.15
C VAL A 74 -11.35 20.14 8.21
N SER A 75 -12.63 20.25 7.83
CA SER A 75 -13.76 20.05 8.74
C SER A 75 -15.00 19.61 8.00
N ALA A 76 -15.95 19.03 8.74
CA ALA A 76 -17.30 18.75 8.25
C ALA A 76 -18.34 19.36 9.20
N GLN A 77 -19.45 19.81 8.65
CA GLN A 77 -20.62 20.28 9.40
C GLN A 77 -21.73 19.24 9.26
N LYS A 78 -22.29 18.83 10.38
CA LYS A 78 -23.35 17.86 10.47
C LYS A 78 -24.56 18.44 11.21
N GLU A 79 -25.76 18.14 10.71
CA GLU A 79 -27.01 18.42 11.39
C GLU A 79 -27.73 17.09 11.62
N GLY A 80 -27.90 16.72 12.89
CA GLY A 80 -28.34 15.37 13.23
C GLY A 80 -27.38 14.32 12.69
N ASN A 81 -27.87 13.45 11.82
CA ASN A 81 -27.09 12.39 11.18
C ASN A 81 -26.59 12.75 9.77
N ASP A 82 -26.93 13.92 9.26
CA ASP A 82 -26.65 14.32 7.89
C ASP A 82 -25.48 15.27 7.80
N VAL A 83 -24.48 14.95 6.99
CA VAL A 83 -23.40 15.87 6.65
C VAL A 83 -23.94 16.94 5.69
N GLN A 84 -23.90 18.20 6.10
CA GLN A 84 -24.42 19.34 5.35
C GLN A 84 -23.36 19.98 4.44
N SER A 85 -22.13 20.03 4.91
CA SER A 85 -21.03 20.62 4.16
C SER A 85 -19.69 20.13 4.69
N ILE A 86 -18.67 20.26 3.83
CA ILE A 86 -17.27 20.09 4.20
C ILE A 86 -16.48 21.34 3.85
N VAL A 87 -15.44 21.60 4.61
CA VAL A 87 -14.43 22.61 4.29
C VAL A 87 -13.20 21.90 3.82
N VAL A 88 -12.66 22.31 2.69
CA VAL A 88 -11.45 21.76 2.11
C VAL A 88 -10.42 22.86 1.88
N GLU A 89 -9.14 22.48 1.91
CA GLU A 89 -8.03 23.39 1.64
C GLU A 89 -7.01 22.75 0.69
N ASP A 90 -6.26 23.61 0.01
CA ASP A 90 -5.11 23.20 -0.79
C ASP A 90 -4.00 22.67 0.13
N ALA A 91 -3.71 21.37 0.05
CA ALA A 91 -2.72 20.72 0.89
C ALA A 91 -1.28 21.15 0.58
N THR A 92 -1.02 21.74 -0.58
CA THR A 92 0.31 22.25 -0.96
C THR A 92 0.56 23.68 -0.46
N ASN A 93 -0.50 24.46 -0.24
CA ASN A 93 -0.43 25.88 0.12
C ASN A 93 -1.57 26.30 1.08
N PRO A 94 -1.72 25.63 2.23
CA PRO A 94 -2.91 25.78 3.08
C PRO A 94 -3.06 27.17 3.68
N LYS A 95 -1.96 27.95 3.77
CA LYS A 95 -1.97 29.31 4.34
C LYS A 95 -2.23 30.42 3.30
N VAL A 96 -2.13 30.10 2.02
CA VAL A 96 -2.21 31.08 0.92
C VAL A 96 -3.48 30.90 0.11
N THR A 97 -3.84 29.67 -0.22
CA THR A 97 -5.05 29.37 -0.99
C THR A 97 -6.26 29.44 -0.07
N PRO A 98 -7.32 30.22 -0.41
CA PRO A 98 -8.52 30.26 0.40
C PRO A 98 -9.20 28.88 0.50
N GLN A 99 -9.66 28.55 1.69
CA GLN A 99 -10.46 27.35 1.91
C GLN A 99 -11.78 27.45 1.12
N ARG A 100 -12.33 26.30 0.75
CA ARG A 100 -13.60 26.19 0.04
C ARG A 100 -14.58 25.37 0.84
N THR A 101 -15.83 25.85 0.87
CA THR A 101 -16.95 25.11 1.43
C THR A 101 -17.69 24.38 0.32
N VAL A 102 -17.82 23.06 0.44
CA VAL A 102 -18.57 22.22 -0.49
C VAL A 102 -19.84 21.75 0.17
N ARG A 103 -20.97 21.92 -0.53
CA ARG A 103 -22.29 21.43 -0.13
C ARG A 103 -22.76 20.40 -1.14
N ALA A 104 -23.29 19.29 -0.66
CA ALA A 104 -23.81 18.21 -1.51
C ALA A 104 -24.98 17.50 -0.83
N ARG A 105 -25.77 16.79 -1.63
CA ARG A 105 -26.85 15.92 -1.10
C ARG A 105 -26.32 14.61 -0.53
N VAL A 106 -25.17 14.17 -1.01
CA VAL A 106 -24.51 12.91 -0.59
C VAL A 106 -23.01 13.17 -0.56
N PHE A 107 -22.38 12.71 0.49
CA PHE A 107 -20.93 12.65 0.62
C PHE A 107 -20.49 11.18 0.68
N ILE A 108 -19.43 10.84 -0.01
CA ILE A 108 -18.84 9.50 -0.04
C ILE A 108 -17.37 9.62 0.35
N ASP A 109 -17.01 8.99 1.46
CA ASP A 109 -15.62 8.91 1.90
C ASP A 109 -14.93 7.74 1.21
N CYS A 110 -13.94 8.05 0.37
CA CYS A 110 -13.09 7.08 -0.30
C CYS A 110 -11.62 7.30 0.06
N SER A 111 -11.34 8.03 1.14
CA SER A 111 -9.98 8.20 1.66
C SER A 111 -9.46 6.90 2.28
N TYR A 112 -8.16 6.78 2.43
CA TYR A 112 -7.54 5.60 3.07
C TYR A 112 -7.86 5.52 4.56
N GLU A 113 -7.87 6.67 5.24
CA GLU A 113 -7.98 6.77 6.69
C GLU A 113 -9.38 7.15 7.18
N GLY A 114 -10.35 7.35 6.29
CA GLY A 114 -11.69 7.79 6.67
C GLY A 114 -11.73 9.27 7.13
N ASP A 115 -11.05 10.15 6.41
CA ASP A 115 -10.92 11.56 6.79
C ASP A 115 -12.26 12.27 6.97
N LEU A 116 -13.20 12.04 6.07
CA LEU A 116 -14.53 12.61 6.18
C LEU A 116 -15.30 12.05 7.39
N MET A 117 -15.20 10.75 7.59
CA MET A 117 -15.82 10.05 8.74
C MET A 117 -15.35 10.68 10.05
N ALA A 118 -14.04 10.82 10.22
CA ALA A 118 -13.45 11.41 11.42
C ALA A 118 -13.86 12.88 11.60
N ARG A 119 -13.79 13.70 10.54
CA ARG A 119 -14.16 15.12 10.60
C ARG A 119 -15.67 15.35 10.79
N ALA A 120 -16.51 14.41 10.41
CA ALA A 120 -17.96 14.43 10.68
C ALA A 120 -18.31 13.94 12.10
N GLY A 121 -17.34 13.54 12.91
CA GLY A 121 -17.57 13.05 14.27
C GLY A 121 -18.35 11.73 14.31
N ILE A 122 -18.17 10.89 13.29
CA ILE A 122 -18.68 9.51 13.28
C ILE A 122 -17.73 8.66 14.11
N SER A 123 -18.25 7.80 14.98
CA SER A 123 -17.43 6.92 15.80
C SER A 123 -16.66 5.91 14.96
N TYR A 124 -15.42 5.71 15.27
CA TYR A 124 -14.52 4.75 14.62
C TYR A 124 -13.53 4.17 15.64
N THR A 125 -12.80 3.17 15.22
CA THR A 125 -11.68 2.59 15.96
C THR A 125 -10.43 2.61 15.10
N VAL A 126 -9.28 2.71 15.75
CA VAL A 126 -7.96 2.62 15.11
C VAL A 126 -7.26 1.37 15.62
N GLY A 127 -6.47 0.73 14.75
CA GLY A 127 -5.71 -0.46 15.10
C GLY A 127 -6.43 -1.76 14.81
N ARG A 128 -5.94 -2.84 15.44
CA ARG A 128 -6.49 -4.18 15.28
C ARG A 128 -7.45 -4.49 16.43
N GLU A 129 -8.67 -4.85 16.10
CA GLU A 129 -9.63 -5.33 17.09
C GLU A 129 -9.25 -6.72 17.59
N GLY A 130 -9.41 -6.97 18.88
CA GLY A 130 -9.19 -8.30 19.45
C GLY A 130 -10.23 -9.31 18.97
N ALA A 131 -9.85 -10.58 18.90
CA ALA A 131 -10.72 -11.67 18.48
C ALA A 131 -11.94 -11.86 19.40
N ASP A 132 -11.82 -11.46 20.65
CA ASP A 132 -12.85 -11.53 21.68
C ASP A 132 -13.96 -10.49 21.51
N LYS A 133 -13.66 -9.34 20.87
CA LYS A 133 -14.59 -8.21 20.78
C LYS A 133 -15.89 -8.57 20.05
N TYR A 134 -15.79 -9.34 18.97
CA TYR A 134 -16.94 -9.78 18.17
C TYR A 134 -16.98 -11.31 17.96
N GLY A 135 -16.09 -12.06 18.61
CA GLY A 135 -15.98 -13.50 18.46
C GLY A 135 -15.39 -13.93 17.10
N GLU A 136 -14.53 -13.11 16.52
CA GLU A 136 -13.91 -13.36 15.21
C GLU A 136 -12.48 -13.91 15.39
N PRO A 137 -12.25 -15.21 15.19
CA PRO A 137 -10.99 -15.86 15.55
C PRO A 137 -9.78 -15.40 14.75
N ASP A 138 -10.00 -14.80 13.59
CA ASP A 138 -8.95 -14.30 12.71
C ASP A 138 -8.61 -12.81 12.93
N ASN A 139 -9.28 -12.14 13.87
CA ASN A 139 -8.97 -10.78 14.27
C ASN A 139 -7.81 -10.71 15.27
N GLY A 140 -7.31 -9.50 15.46
CA GLY A 140 -6.16 -9.22 16.34
C GLY A 140 -4.84 -9.71 15.77
N ALA A 141 -3.85 -9.86 16.63
CA ALA A 141 -2.52 -10.34 16.25
C ALA A 141 -2.58 -11.80 15.77
N GLN A 142 -1.98 -12.07 14.61
CA GLN A 142 -1.93 -13.40 14.02
C GLN A 142 -0.47 -13.82 13.85
N CYS A 143 -0.02 -14.79 14.66
CA CYS A 143 1.34 -15.34 14.58
C CYS A 143 1.43 -16.36 13.45
N LEU A 144 1.46 -15.88 12.21
CA LEU A 144 1.54 -16.74 11.03
C LEU A 144 2.98 -17.16 10.73
N ASN A 145 3.18 -18.39 10.25
CA ASN A 145 4.48 -18.91 9.82
C ASN A 145 4.93 -18.38 8.45
N LYS A 146 4.42 -17.24 8.04
CA LYS A 146 4.78 -16.59 6.78
C LYS A 146 5.56 -15.30 7.08
N HIS A 147 6.46 -14.98 6.19
CA HIS A 147 7.23 -13.72 6.26
C HIS A 147 8.14 -13.63 7.52
N GLN A 148 8.55 -14.78 8.02
CA GLN A 148 9.43 -14.88 9.18
C GLN A 148 10.89 -14.95 8.78
N PHE A 149 11.77 -14.43 9.63
CA PHE A 149 13.19 -14.70 9.53
C PHE A 149 13.48 -16.19 9.75
N VAL A 150 14.55 -16.68 9.13
CA VAL A 150 15.05 -18.01 9.44
C VAL A 150 15.75 -17.99 10.80
N ASP A 151 15.74 -19.14 11.48
CA ASP A 151 16.42 -19.30 12.76
C ASP A 151 17.90 -18.95 12.66
N GLY A 152 18.44 -18.35 13.73
CA GLY A 152 19.84 -18.02 13.86
C GLY A 152 20.29 -16.76 13.13
N VAL A 153 19.37 -15.84 12.82
CA VAL A 153 19.69 -14.45 12.51
C VAL A 153 19.76 -13.68 13.81
N ASP A 154 20.94 -13.22 14.18
CA ASP A 154 21.17 -12.54 15.44
C ASP A 154 20.59 -11.10 15.39
N PRO A 155 19.77 -10.69 16.38
CA PRO A 155 19.07 -9.40 16.36
C PRO A 155 19.87 -8.26 17.03
N TYR A 156 21.01 -8.53 17.65
CA TYR A 156 21.71 -7.55 18.46
C TYR A 156 22.77 -6.78 17.69
N VAL A 157 23.06 -5.55 18.13
CA VAL A 157 24.08 -4.69 17.49
C VAL A 157 25.42 -5.38 17.45
N VAL A 158 25.85 -5.96 18.58
CA VAL A 158 26.99 -6.88 18.65
C VAL A 158 26.46 -8.31 18.70
N GLU A 159 26.86 -9.13 17.75
CA GLU A 159 26.39 -10.51 17.66
C GLU A 159 26.64 -11.28 18.97
N GLY A 160 25.60 -11.92 19.48
CA GLY A 160 25.62 -12.71 20.70
C GLY A 160 25.57 -11.89 21.99
N ASP A 161 25.52 -10.55 21.93
CA ASP A 161 25.46 -9.69 23.11
C ASP A 161 24.11 -8.94 23.23
N PRO A 162 23.15 -9.47 24.02
CA PRO A 162 21.87 -8.81 24.25
C PRO A 162 21.98 -7.42 24.88
N THR A 163 23.09 -7.11 25.57
CA THR A 163 23.28 -5.82 26.22
C THR A 163 23.65 -4.71 25.24
N SER A 164 24.05 -5.06 24.02
CA SER A 164 24.41 -4.11 22.97
C SER A 164 23.22 -3.41 22.32
N GLY A 165 21.99 -3.85 22.63
CA GLY A 165 20.76 -3.34 22.05
C GLY A 165 20.38 -4.05 20.74
N LEU A 166 19.19 -3.70 20.21
CA LEU A 166 18.63 -4.31 19.01
C LEU A 166 19.09 -3.56 17.75
N LEU A 167 19.26 -4.29 16.66
CA LEU A 167 19.48 -3.71 15.34
C LEU A 167 18.29 -2.86 14.91
N TRP A 168 18.58 -1.90 14.04
CA TRP A 168 17.54 -1.05 13.44
C TRP A 168 16.46 -1.89 12.75
N GLY A 169 15.19 -1.52 12.97
CA GLY A 169 14.04 -2.20 12.38
C GLY A 169 13.48 -3.35 13.23
N ILE A 170 14.10 -3.67 14.36
CA ILE A 170 13.57 -4.65 15.31
C ILE A 170 12.87 -3.90 16.44
N MET A 171 11.63 -4.29 16.72
CA MET A 171 10.86 -3.75 17.84
C MET A 171 11.26 -4.45 19.14
N SER A 172 11.30 -3.67 20.24
CA SER A 172 11.57 -4.18 21.58
C SER A 172 10.34 -4.80 22.23
N ASP A 173 9.16 -4.52 21.71
CA ASP A 173 7.91 -4.99 22.29
C ASP A 173 7.77 -6.51 22.16
N PRO A 174 7.24 -7.18 23.18
CA PRO A 174 7.01 -8.61 23.10
C PRO A 174 5.99 -8.96 21.99
N MET A 175 6.14 -10.13 21.41
CA MET A 175 5.15 -10.67 20.47
C MET A 175 3.78 -10.69 21.17
N PRO A 176 2.74 -10.06 20.59
CA PRO A 176 1.41 -10.13 21.18
C PRO A 176 0.84 -11.56 21.13
N GLU A 177 -0.06 -11.88 22.05
CA GLU A 177 -0.76 -13.14 22.00
C GLU A 177 -1.68 -13.25 20.77
N LYS A 178 -1.86 -14.46 20.27
CA LYS A 178 -2.77 -14.67 19.14
C LYS A 178 -4.16 -14.18 19.47
N GLY A 179 -4.72 -13.33 18.58
CA GLY A 179 -6.03 -12.73 18.74
C GLY A 179 -6.06 -11.49 19.64
N GLN A 180 -4.95 -11.08 20.21
CA GLN A 180 -4.86 -9.85 20.99
C GLN A 180 -5.07 -8.62 20.11
N GLY A 181 -5.93 -7.71 20.54
CA GLY A 181 -6.11 -6.40 19.92
C GLY A 181 -5.02 -5.42 20.31
N ASP A 182 -4.72 -4.47 19.44
CA ASP A 182 -3.79 -3.37 19.71
C ASP A 182 -4.13 -2.14 18.83
N ASN A 183 -3.37 -1.07 18.97
CA ASN A 183 -3.51 0.14 18.18
C ASN A 183 -2.61 0.19 16.94
N HIS A 184 -1.99 -0.92 16.55
CA HIS A 184 -1.13 -0.98 15.39
C HIS A 184 -1.94 -1.01 14.10
N ILE A 185 -1.54 -0.21 13.12
CA ILE A 185 -2.12 -0.19 11.79
C ILE A 185 -1.20 -0.85 10.78
N GLN A 186 -1.74 -1.15 9.60
CA GLN A 186 -0.94 -1.67 8.50
C GLN A 186 0.14 -0.67 8.09
N ALA A 187 1.35 -1.18 7.82
CA ALA A 187 2.45 -0.38 7.35
C ALA A 187 2.17 0.19 5.95
N TYR A 188 2.61 1.41 5.73
CA TYR A 188 2.76 1.97 4.39
C TYR A 188 4.11 1.56 3.80
N ASN A 189 4.16 1.44 2.47
CA ASN A 189 5.42 1.16 1.80
C ASN A 189 5.60 1.98 0.53
N TYR A 190 6.87 2.12 0.11
CA TYR A 190 7.24 2.70 -1.17
C TYR A 190 7.57 1.58 -2.14
N ARG A 191 6.71 1.39 -3.14
CA ARG A 191 6.86 0.34 -4.13
C ARG A 191 7.25 0.92 -5.47
N ILE A 192 8.26 0.33 -6.10
CA ILE A 192 8.69 0.64 -7.46
C ILE A 192 8.57 -0.60 -8.34
N THR A 193 8.13 -0.40 -9.57
CA THR A 193 8.08 -1.48 -10.55
C THR A 193 9.48 -1.68 -11.15
N LEU A 194 9.98 -2.88 -11.10
CA LEU A 194 11.26 -3.30 -11.66
C LEU A 194 11.02 -4.12 -12.93
N SER A 195 11.93 -4.01 -13.91
CA SER A 195 11.87 -4.75 -15.16
C SER A 195 13.25 -5.21 -15.57
N LYS A 196 13.35 -6.39 -16.18
CA LYS A 196 14.59 -6.88 -16.81
C LYS A 196 14.79 -6.31 -18.21
N GLU A 197 13.75 -5.76 -18.82
CA GLU A 197 13.78 -5.24 -20.18
C GLU A 197 13.17 -3.84 -20.23
N ASN A 198 13.68 -2.99 -21.11
CA ASN A 198 13.15 -1.63 -21.32
C ASN A 198 13.01 -0.81 -20.04
N PHE A 199 14.03 -0.84 -19.19
CA PHE A 199 14.05 -0.17 -17.90
C PHE A 199 14.91 1.09 -17.91
N ARG A 200 14.65 1.99 -16.98
CA ARG A 200 15.59 3.05 -16.62
C ARG A 200 16.48 2.53 -15.50
N PRO A 201 17.81 2.59 -15.64
CA PRO A 201 18.70 2.23 -14.54
C PRO A 201 18.39 3.09 -13.31
N ILE A 202 18.34 2.46 -12.14
CA ILE A 202 18.34 3.20 -10.88
C ILE A 202 19.71 3.87 -10.75
N SER A 203 19.72 5.15 -10.38
CA SER A 203 20.97 5.86 -10.14
C SER A 203 21.82 5.11 -9.12
N ALA A 204 23.08 4.90 -9.44
CA ALA A 204 24.06 4.34 -8.51
C ALA A 204 24.50 5.33 -7.42
N LYS A 205 24.02 6.58 -7.47
CA LYS A 205 24.34 7.58 -6.43
C LYS A 205 23.65 7.18 -5.14
N VAL A 206 24.43 6.90 -4.14
CA VAL A 206 23.97 6.68 -2.78
C VAL A 206 23.31 7.96 -2.27
N PRO A 207 22.12 7.91 -1.65
CA PRO A 207 21.49 9.07 -1.03
C PRO A 207 22.40 9.70 0.02
N ASP A 208 22.34 11.02 0.15
CA ASP A 208 23.22 11.76 1.08
C ASP A 208 22.99 11.37 2.56
N ASN A 209 21.80 10.85 2.88
CA ASN A 209 21.43 10.35 4.21
C ASN A 209 21.48 8.81 4.33
N TYR A 210 22.22 8.14 3.43
CA TYR A 210 22.37 6.69 3.49
C TYR A 210 23.18 6.28 4.71
N ASP A 211 22.57 5.38 5.49
CA ASP A 211 23.21 4.79 6.67
C ASP A 211 23.24 3.26 6.51
N PRO A 212 24.41 2.68 6.27
CA PRO A 212 24.55 1.25 6.06
C PRO A 212 24.15 0.41 7.28
N SER A 213 24.23 0.96 8.50
CA SER A 213 23.86 0.24 9.72
C SER A 213 22.38 -0.19 9.74
N LYS A 214 21.52 0.56 9.05
CA LYS A 214 20.09 0.22 8.89
C LYS A 214 19.84 -1.04 8.06
N TYR A 215 20.86 -1.54 7.37
CA TYR A 215 20.76 -2.73 6.53
C TYR A 215 21.47 -3.94 7.12
N GLU A 216 22.04 -3.82 8.31
CA GLU A 216 22.79 -4.89 8.97
C GLU A 216 21.94 -6.15 9.16
N LEU A 217 20.70 -6.00 9.62
CA LEU A 217 19.77 -7.12 9.76
C LEU A 217 19.51 -7.84 8.42
N LEU A 218 19.38 -7.09 7.32
CA LEU A 218 19.24 -7.65 5.98
C LEU A 218 20.48 -8.43 5.57
N PHE A 219 21.68 -7.91 5.84
CA PHE A 219 22.94 -8.60 5.52
C PHE A 219 23.07 -9.90 6.28
N ARG A 220 22.78 -9.91 7.58
CA ARG A 220 22.81 -11.14 8.38
C ARG A 220 21.84 -12.19 7.85
N TRP A 221 20.63 -11.73 7.49
CA TRP A 221 19.65 -12.62 6.88
C TRP A 221 20.08 -13.17 5.52
N MET A 222 20.62 -12.33 4.65
CA MET A 222 21.17 -12.75 3.35
C MET A 222 22.28 -13.77 3.54
N ASN A 223 23.23 -13.51 4.42
CA ASN A 223 24.33 -14.43 4.74
C ASN A 223 23.79 -15.77 5.24
N LYS A 224 22.80 -15.75 6.14
CA LYS A 224 22.17 -16.98 6.66
C LYS A 224 21.48 -17.79 5.58
N LYS A 225 20.92 -17.13 4.55
CA LYS A 225 20.28 -17.75 3.39
C LYS A 225 21.27 -18.16 2.30
N GLY A 226 22.53 -17.73 2.37
CA GLY A 226 23.50 -17.88 1.30
C GLY A 226 23.18 -17.04 0.05
N TRP A 227 22.49 -15.91 0.23
CA TRP A 227 22.13 -14.99 -0.84
C TRP A 227 23.23 -13.95 -1.05
N SER A 228 23.55 -13.68 -2.29
CA SER A 228 24.62 -12.74 -2.67
C SER A 228 24.15 -11.62 -3.59
N SER A 229 22.94 -11.70 -4.09
CA SER A 229 22.39 -10.74 -5.04
C SER A 229 20.92 -10.44 -4.78
N TYR A 230 20.47 -9.32 -5.29
CA TYR A 230 19.05 -8.92 -5.28
C TYR A 230 18.16 -9.98 -5.95
N GLY A 231 18.67 -10.67 -6.96
CA GLY A 231 17.95 -11.73 -7.68
C GLY A 231 17.63 -12.96 -6.83
N ASP A 232 18.36 -13.17 -5.73
CA ASP A 232 18.18 -14.33 -4.86
C ASP A 232 16.93 -14.21 -3.99
N PHE A 233 16.51 -12.99 -3.65
CA PHE A 233 15.37 -12.76 -2.76
C PHE A 233 14.17 -12.09 -3.42
N ILE A 234 14.26 -11.69 -4.68
CA ILE A 234 13.14 -11.10 -5.42
C ILE A 234 12.49 -12.15 -6.33
N LYS A 235 11.17 -12.26 -6.27
CA LYS A 235 10.43 -13.09 -7.23
C LYS A 235 10.11 -12.26 -8.47
N TRP A 236 10.59 -12.72 -9.61
CA TRP A 236 10.22 -12.19 -10.91
C TRP A 236 8.92 -12.84 -11.39
N THR A 237 7.89 -12.04 -11.58
CA THR A 237 6.61 -12.52 -12.07
C THR A 237 6.58 -12.46 -13.58
N PHE A 238 6.23 -13.58 -14.21
CA PHE A 238 5.92 -13.62 -15.63
C PHE A 238 4.58 -12.93 -15.86
N MET A 239 4.61 -11.84 -16.57
CA MET A 239 3.39 -11.23 -17.07
C MET A 239 3.30 -11.55 -18.55
N LYS A 240 2.46 -12.55 -18.88
CA LYS A 240 2.15 -12.85 -20.28
C LYS A 240 1.19 -11.78 -20.79
N GLY A 241 1.65 -10.93 -21.69
CA GLY A 241 0.80 -10.13 -22.54
C GLY A 241 0.23 -10.96 -23.68
N GLY A 242 -0.89 -10.53 -24.26
CA GLY A 242 -1.40 -11.06 -25.53
C GLY A 242 -0.51 -10.68 -26.73
N SER A 243 -1.03 -10.77 -27.93
CA SER A 243 -0.33 -10.50 -29.20
C SER A 243 -0.63 -9.11 -29.74
N GLY A 244 -0.45 -8.05 -29.02
CA GLY A 244 -0.72 -6.67 -29.45
C GLY A 244 0.48 -5.74 -29.27
N PRO A 245 0.39 -4.49 -29.73
CA PRO A 245 1.51 -3.55 -29.69
C PRO A 245 1.93 -3.15 -28.27
N ASN A 246 1.07 -3.38 -27.28
CA ASN A 246 1.34 -3.11 -25.86
C ASN A 246 1.64 -4.38 -25.06
N THR A 247 1.87 -5.49 -25.73
CA THR A 247 2.21 -6.75 -25.09
C THR A 247 3.60 -6.66 -24.45
N TRP A 248 3.73 -7.25 -23.32
CA TRP A 248 5.01 -7.38 -22.65
C TRP A 248 5.25 -8.83 -22.27
N ASN A 249 6.38 -9.32 -22.74
CA ASN A 249 6.91 -10.61 -22.36
C ASN A 249 8.00 -10.47 -21.31
N ALA A 250 8.21 -9.24 -20.80
CA ALA A 250 9.27 -8.95 -19.87
C ALA A 250 8.95 -9.49 -18.49
N LEU A 251 9.97 -10.05 -17.84
CA LEU A 251 9.91 -10.33 -16.41
C LEU A 251 9.87 -9.02 -15.65
N LYS A 252 8.82 -8.85 -14.87
CA LYS A 252 8.63 -7.69 -13.99
C LYS A 252 8.39 -8.13 -12.56
N THR A 253 8.72 -7.24 -11.65
CA THR A 253 8.47 -7.38 -10.23
C THR A 253 8.36 -6.01 -9.60
N ASP A 254 8.12 -5.93 -8.33
CA ASP A 254 8.36 -4.74 -7.53
C ASP A 254 9.30 -5.05 -6.36
N ASN A 255 9.76 -4.01 -5.70
CA ASN A 255 10.72 -4.13 -4.60
C ASN A 255 10.15 -4.74 -3.32
N ASN A 256 8.87 -5.07 -3.28
CA ASN A 256 8.19 -5.70 -2.14
C ASN A 256 7.63 -7.10 -2.48
N ASN A 257 8.17 -7.75 -3.49
CA ASN A 257 7.66 -9.04 -3.98
C ASN A 257 8.49 -10.22 -3.45
N ASN A 258 8.64 -10.32 -2.13
CA ASN A 258 9.24 -11.47 -1.48
C ASN A 258 8.67 -11.66 -0.07
N GLY A 259 8.43 -12.91 0.31
CA GLY A 259 7.75 -13.26 1.55
C GLY A 259 8.44 -12.79 2.84
N ALA A 260 9.76 -12.83 2.94
CA ALA A 260 10.47 -12.45 4.17
C ALA A 260 11.13 -11.07 4.09
N PHE A 261 11.35 -10.54 2.88
CA PHE A 261 11.86 -9.19 2.67
C PHE A 261 10.71 -8.28 2.26
N SER A 262 10.59 -7.13 2.91
CA SER A 262 9.55 -6.15 2.65
C SER A 262 10.14 -4.73 2.68
N THR A 263 9.57 -3.84 1.90
CA THR A 263 9.79 -2.39 2.00
C THR A 263 8.69 -1.70 2.81
N ASP A 264 7.89 -2.48 3.52
CA ASP A 264 6.91 -1.97 4.46
C ASP A 264 7.62 -1.33 5.66
N MET A 265 7.28 -0.10 5.94
CA MET A 265 7.86 0.65 7.07
C MET A 265 7.04 0.37 8.33
N ILE A 266 7.15 -0.86 8.84
CA ILE A 266 6.39 -1.31 10.03
C ILE A 266 6.73 -0.42 11.23
N GLY A 267 5.69 0.05 11.92
CA GLY A 267 5.81 0.93 13.07
C GLY A 267 5.92 2.42 12.76
N TYR A 268 6.40 2.81 11.58
CA TYR A 268 6.62 4.22 11.23
C TYR A 268 5.35 5.02 10.93
N SER A 269 4.23 4.34 10.74
CA SER A 269 2.94 4.97 10.42
C SER A 269 1.90 4.79 11.53
N TRP A 270 2.25 4.21 12.68
CA TRP A 270 1.28 3.94 13.74
C TRP A 270 0.68 5.19 14.35
N ASP A 271 1.42 6.28 14.40
CA ASP A 271 0.95 7.56 14.94
C ASP A 271 0.19 8.42 13.90
N TYR A 272 0.13 7.96 12.64
CA TYR A 272 -0.43 8.74 11.54
C TYR A 272 -1.95 8.97 11.65
N PRO A 273 -2.80 7.99 12.02
CA PRO A 273 -4.25 8.15 11.98
C PRO A 273 -4.82 9.29 12.82
N GLU A 274 -4.18 9.58 13.93
CA GLU A 274 -4.62 10.64 14.87
C GLU A 274 -3.71 11.87 14.82
N ALA A 275 -2.79 11.93 13.86
CA ALA A 275 -1.84 13.02 13.74
C ALA A 275 -2.52 14.32 13.26
N THR A 276 -1.94 15.44 13.65
CA THR A 276 -2.28 16.75 13.11
C THR A 276 -1.40 17.08 11.90
N TYR A 277 -1.95 17.83 10.96
CA TYR A 277 -1.21 18.28 9.78
C TYR A 277 -0.31 19.48 10.09
#